data_3b770e72dfa952357d67b9a322745350
#
_entry.id   3b770e72dfa952357d67b9a322745350
#
_cell.length_a   1.000
_cell.length_b   1.000
_cell.length_c   1.000
_cell.angle_alpha   90.00
_cell.angle_beta   90.00
_cell.angle_gamma   90.00
#
_symmetry.space_group_name_H-M   'P 1'
#
loop_
_entity.id
_entity.type
_entity.pdbx_description
1 polymer ?
#
loop_
_entity_poly.entity_id
_entity_poly.type
_entity_poly.pdbx_seq_one_letter_code
_entity_poly.pdbx_strand_id
1 'polypeptide(L)'
;KLFFSYGFLAYTAIIIAVALHFFMSRSRKGLNLRAVGENPGTADAAGINVTRNKYLATCIGAGISGLGGLYYVMDYTKGTWANDGGIESLGWLAVALVIFATWKPLNTIWGSYLFGLLFWMYFYIPGLNRSSQELFKMLPYIVTLVVLVVISLRSRKENQPPASLGLPYFREER
;
A
#
# COMPACT_ATOMS: atom_id res chain seq x y z
N LYS A 1 12.49 22.57 -13.84
CA LYS A 1 11.03 22.77 -13.83
C LYS A 1 10.25 21.45 -13.64
N LEU A 2 10.72 20.30 -14.10
CA LEU A 2 10.03 18.99 -13.96
C LEU A 2 9.87 18.54 -12.50
N PHE A 3 10.84 18.81 -11.63
CA PHE A 3 10.82 18.36 -10.23
C PHE A 3 9.98 19.24 -9.28
N PHE A 4 9.62 20.45 -9.65
CA PHE A 4 8.84 21.38 -8.81
C PHE A 4 7.42 21.62 -9.33
N SER A 5 6.94 20.79 -10.26
CA SER A 5 5.61 20.92 -10.86
C SER A 5 4.51 20.14 -10.12
N TYR A 6 4.89 19.25 -9.21
CA TYR A 6 3.94 18.43 -8.46
C TYR A 6 3.61 19.07 -7.11
N GLY A 7 2.42 18.83 -6.59
CA GLY A 7 2.00 19.29 -5.26
C GLY A 7 2.93 18.75 -4.17
N PHE A 8 3.12 19.50 -3.08
CA PHE A 8 4.04 19.13 -1.99
C PHE A 8 3.68 17.77 -1.36
N LEU A 9 2.41 17.34 -1.42
CA LEU A 9 1.94 16.06 -0.91
C LEU A 9 2.54 14.86 -1.65
N ALA A 10 2.86 14.99 -2.95
CA ALA A 10 3.54 13.93 -3.70
C ALA A 10 4.96 13.66 -3.17
N TYR A 11 5.70 14.73 -2.81
CA TYR A 11 7.03 14.60 -2.20
C TYR A 11 6.96 14.06 -0.78
N THR A 12 5.96 14.49 0.01
CA THR A 12 5.74 13.95 1.36
C THR A 12 5.44 12.47 1.33
N ALA A 13 4.71 11.95 0.34
CA ALA A 13 4.45 10.52 0.18
C ALA A 13 5.75 9.72 -0.01
N ILE A 14 6.67 10.20 -0.85
CA ILE A 14 7.99 9.56 -1.04
C ILE A 14 8.80 9.59 0.25
N ILE A 15 8.83 10.72 0.94
CA ILE A 15 9.54 10.87 2.22
C ILE A 15 8.97 9.90 3.27
N ILE A 16 7.64 9.79 3.38
CA ILE A 16 6.96 8.86 4.28
C ILE A 16 7.32 7.41 3.94
N ALA A 17 7.32 7.01 2.66
CA ALA A 17 7.67 5.66 2.25
C ALA A 17 9.12 5.30 2.62
N VAL A 18 10.07 6.21 2.40
CA VAL A 18 11.47 6.05 2.78
C VAL A 18 11.61 6.00 4.31
N ALA A 19 10.96 6.91 5.04
CA ALA A 19 10.98 6.95 6.50
C ALA A 19 10.41 5.65 7.11
N LEU A 20 9.29 5.13 6.57
CA LEU A 20 8.71 3.85 6.97
C LEU A 20 9.66 2.68 6.70
N HIS A 21 10.35 2.68 5.58
CA HIS A 21 11.35 1.65 5.29
C HIS A 21 12.45 1.63 6.36
N PHE A 22 13.04 2.79 6.67
CA PHE A 22 14.08 2.89 7.71
C PHE A 22 13.53 2.55 9.11
N PHE A 23 12.32 3.03 9.43
CA PHE A 23 11.66 2.70 10.68
C PHE A 23 11.49 1.18 10.83
N MET A 24 10.96 0.49 9.82
CA MET A 24 10.70 -0.94 9.89
C MET A 24 11.98 -1.81 9.85
N SER A 25 13.06 -1.31 9.22
CA SER A 25 14.31 -2.08 9.08
C SER A 25 15.36 -1.79 10.13
N ARG A 26 15.36 -0.58 10.71
CA ARG A 26 16.45 -0.11 11.60
C ARG A 26 16.00 0.22 13.01
N SER A 27 14.69 0.39 13.29
CA SER A 27 14.24 0.73 14.64
C SER A 27 13.80 -0.50 15.44
N ARG A 28 14.06 -0.51 16.77
CA ARG A 28 13.55 -1.56 17.67
C ARG A 28 12.02 -1.67 17.64
N LYS A 29 11.32 -0.53 17.55
CA LYS A 29 9.84 -0.50 17.46
C LYS A 29 9.34 -1.10 16.16
N GLY A 30 10.01 -0.84 15.04
CA GLY A 30 9.68 -1.44 13.74
C GLY A 30 9.91 -2.94 13.71
N LEU A 31 11.02 -3.42 14.31
CA LEU A 31 11.30 -4.85 14.45
C LEU A 31 10.26 -5.54 15.34
N ASN A 32 9.87 -4.92 16.45
CA ASN A 32 8.80 -5.44 17.32
C ASN A 32 7.46 -5.53 16.55
N LEU A 33 7.14 -4.52 15.74
CA LEU A 33 5.93 -4.53 14.92
C LEU A 33 5.95 -5.68 13.91
N ARG A 34 7.09 -5.93 13.26
CA ARG A 34 7.26 -7.09 12.36
C ARG A 34 7.11 -8.42 13.09
N ALA A 35 7.71 -8.56 14.27
CA ALA A 35 7.56 -9.75 15.10
C ALA A 35 6.10 -10.02 15.48
N VAL A 36 5.35 -8.97 15.85
CA VAL A 36 3.90 -9.06 16.12
C VAL A 36 3.11 -9.46 14.87
N GLY A 37 3.53 -9.02 13.67
CA GLY A 37 2.91 -9.41 12.41
C GLY A 37 3.16 -10.86 12.02
N GLU A 38 4.34 -11.39 12.33
CA GLU A 38 4.69 -12.79 12.02
C GLU A 38 4.10 -13.79 13.03
N ASN A 39 4.34 -13.56 14.32
CA ASN A 39 3.81 -14.42 15.37
C ASN A 39 3.53 -13.63 16.65
N PRO A 40 2.28 -13.22 16.86
CA PRO A 40 1.89 -12.44 18.03
C PRO A 40 2.07 -13.20 19.32
N GLY A 41 1.91 -14.54 19.35
CA GLY A 41 2.09 -15.36 20.53
C GLY A 41 3.54 -15.37 21.02
N THR A 42 4.51 -15.54 20.11
CA THR A 42 5.92 -15.48 20.47
C THR A 42 6.37 -14.07 20.82
N ALA A 43 5.81 -13.04 20.17
CA ALA A 43 6.09 -11.65 20.51
C ALA A 43 5.61 -11.31 21.93
N ASP A 44 4.41 -11.77 22.33
CA ASP A 44 3.89 -11.59 23.69
C ASP A 44 4.73 -12.35 24.72
N ALA A 45 5.18 -13.57 24.41
CA ALA A 45 6.10 -14.34 25.27
C ALA A 45 7.44 -13.62 25.48
N ALA A 46 7.90 -12.84 24.49
CA ALA A 46 9.09 -11.99 24.58
C ALA A 46 8.84 -10.65 25.31
N GLY A 47 7.64 -10.45 25.88
CA GLY A 47 7.28 -9.24 26.62
C GLY A 47 6.83 -8.06 25.75
N ILE A 48 6.56 -8.29 24.46
CA ILE A 48 6.07 -7.25 23.54
C ILE A 48 4.55 -7.14 23.68
N ASN A 49 4.04 -5.95 24.01
CA ASN A 49 2.60 -5.73 24.10
C ASN A 49 1.97 -5.72 22.69
N VAL A 50 1.39 -6.86 22.31
CA VAL A 50 0.78 -7.11 20.98
C VAL A 50 -0.36 -6.13 20.69
N THR A 51 -1.28 -5.98 21.65
CA THR A 51 -2.47 -5.12 21.50
C THR A 51 -2.06 -3.68 21.22
N ARG A 52 -1.15 -3.12 22.03
CA ARG A 52 -0.67 -1.75 21.85
C ARG A 52 -0.02 -1.54 20.49
N ASN A 53 0.81 -2.49 20.04
CA ASN A 53 1.48 -2.41 18.73
C ASN A 53 0.48 -2.48 17.58
N LYS A 54 -0.53 -3.35 17.63
CA LYS A 54 -1.60 -3.43 16.63
C LYS A 54 -2.39 -2.12 16.56
N TYR A 55 -2.85 -1.58 17.69
CA TYR A 55 -3.58 -0.30 17.71
C TYR A 55 -2.75 0.86 17.16
N LEU A 56 -1.50 1.01 17.60
CA LEU A 56 -0.63 2.08 17.10
C LEU A 56 -0.37 1.96 15.60
N ALA A 57 -0.14 0.75 15.09
CA ALA A 57 0.07 0.53 13.66
C ALA A 57 -1.17 0.90 12.86
N THR A 58 -2.36 0.50 13.33
CA THR A 58 -3.63 0.84 12.66
C THR A 58 -3.90 2.34 12.68
N CYS A 59 -3.71 3.01 13.82
CA CYS A 59 -3.93 4.46 13.94
C CYS A 59 -2.95 5.24 13.05
N ILE A 60 -1.66 4.88 13.04
CA ILE A 60 -0.66 5.54 12.19
C ILE A 60 -0.96 5.25 10.71
N GLY A 61 -1.29 4.01 10.36
CA GLY A 61 -1.67 3.64 8.99
C GLY A 61 -2.89 4.40 8.49
N ALA A 62 -3.95 4.49 9.31
CA ALA A 62 -5.14 5.27 9.00
C ALA A 62 -4.82 6.77 8.82
N GLY A 63 -3.97 7.33 9.68
CA GLY A 63 -3.51 8.71 9.55
C GLY A 63 -2.78 8.97 8.22
N ILE A 64 -1.87 8.08 7.83
CA ILE A 64 -1.17 8.17 6.53
C ILE A 64 -2.15 8.00 5.37
N SER A 65 -3.10 7.08 5.47
CA SER A 65 -4.15 6.91 4.46
C SER A 65 -5.03 8.17 4.33
N GLY A 66 -5.30 8.88 5.43
CA GLY A 66 -5.99 10.16 5.42
C GLY A 66 -5.25 11.25 4.61
N LEU A 67 -3.91 11.25 4.63
CA LEU A 67 -3.11 12.14 3.76
C LEU A 67 -3.31 11.82 2.28
N GLY A 68 -3.55 10.53 1.93
CA GLY A 68 -3.91 10.13 0.56
C GLY A 68 -5.25 10.71 0.12
N GLY A 69 -6.26 10.70 1.01
CA GLY A 69 -7.55 11.35 0.77
C GLY A 69 -7.42 12.86 0.61
N LEU A 70 -6.58 13.49 1.43
CA LEU A 70 -6.26 14.92 1.32
C LEU A 70 -5.63 15.26 -0.05
N TYR A 71 -4.67 14.45 -0.50
CA TYR A 71 -4.07 14.59 -1.83
C TYR A 71 -5.12 14.49 -2.93
N TYR A 72 -6.03 13.53 -2.84
CA TYR A 72 -7.10 13.36 -3.82
C TYR A 72 -7.96 14.63 -3.93
N VAL A 73 -8.38 15.19 -2.80
CA VAL A 73 -9.25 16.39 -2.81
C VAL A 73 -8.49 17.64 -3.24
N MET A 74 -7.28 17.85 -2.75
CA MET A 74 -6.53 19.11 -3.01
C MET A 74 -5.88 19.13 -4.39
N ASP A 75 -5.17 18.06 -4.76
CA ASP A 75 -4.35 18.04 -5.98
C ASP A 75 -5.08 17.41 -7.18
N TYR A 76 -5.80 16.30 -6.97
CA TYR A 76 -6.43 15.55 -8.06
C TYR A 76 -7.75 16.19 -8.50
N THR A 77 -8.67 16.45 -7.57
CA THR A 77 -9.98 17.07 -7.86
C THR A 77 -10.00 18.59 -7.71
N LYS A 78 -8.86 19.20 -7.33
CA LYS A 78 -8.68 20.66 -7.18
C LYS A 78 -9.75 21.32 -6.32
N GLY A 79 -10.07 20.70 -5.18
CA GLY A 79 -11.02 21.21 -4.20
C GLY A 79 -12.50 20.92 -4.52
N THR A 80 -12.80 20.20 -5.57
CA THR A 80 -14.15 19.72 -5.85
C THR A 80 -14.39 18.36 -5.24
N TRP A 81 -15.53 18.17 -4.57
CA TRP A 81 -15.95 16.88 -4.07
C TRP A 81 -17.03 16.31 -4.99
N ALA A 82 -16.75 15.19 -5.65
CA ALA A 82 -17.72 14.43 -6.40
C ALA A 82 -17.84 13.02 -5.79
N ASN A 83 -19.06 12.59 -5.55
CA ASN A 83 -19.33 11.22 -5.07
C ASN A 83 -19.52 10.28 -6.28
N ASP A 84 -18.47 10.14 -7.08
CA ASP A 84 -18.44 9.36 -8.31
C ASP A 84 -17.76 7.98 -8.15
N GLY A 85 -17.46 7.57 -6.90
CA GLY A 85 -16.73 6.33 -6.62
C GLY A 85 -15.23 6.38 -6.97
N GLY A 86 -14.72 7.54 -7.41
CA GLY A 86 -13.32 7.68 -7.83
C GLY A 86 -12.32 7.39 -6.72
N ILE A 87 -12.58 7.89 -5.50
CA ILE A 87 -11.71 7.63 -4.34
C ILE A 87 -11.76 6.17 -3.91
N GLU A 88 -12.91 5.52 -4.02
CA GLU A 88 -13.09 4.10 -3.71
C GLU A 88 -12.28 3.22 -4.67
N SER A 89 -12.35 3.50 -5.96
CA SER A 89 -11.60 2.75 -6.98
C SER A 89 -10.08 2.90 -6.79
N LEU A 90 -9.60 4.10 -6.43
CA LEU A 90 -8.19 4.33 -6.09
C LEU A 90 -7.78 3.63 -4.79
N GLY A 91 -8.69 3.51 -3.82
CA GLY A 91 -8.48 2.73 -2.60
C GLY A 91 -8.24 1.25 -2.90
N TRP A 92 -9.05 0.63 -3.74
CA TRP A 92 -8.83 -0.75 -4.19
C TRP A 92 -7.55 -0.91 -4.99
N LEU A 93 -7.21 0.07 -5.83
CA LEU A 93 -5.93 0.10 -6.55
C LEU A 93 -4.74 0.16 -5.59
N ALA A 94 -4.85 0.90 -4.49
CA ALA A 94 -3.81 0.96 -3.46
C ALA A 94 -3.64 -0.39 -2.75
N VAL A 95 -4.71 -1.14 -2.48
CA VAL A 95 -4.62 -2.51 -1.95
C VAL A 95 -3.88 -3.43 -2.92
N ALA A 96 -4.24 -3.40 -4.20
CA ALA A 96 -3.54 -4.15 -5.23
C ALA A 96 -2.05 -3.77 -5.30
N LEU A 97 -1.72 -2.48 -5.17
CA LEU A 97 -0.34 -1.99 -5.14
C LEU A 97 0.46 -2.56 -3.96
N VAL A 98 -0.13 -2.64 -2.75
CA VAL A 98 0.56 -3.19 -1.57
C VAL A 98 0.90 -4.67 -1.78
N ILE A 99 -0.03 -5.45 -2.37
CA ILE A 99 0.19 -6.85 -2.71
C ILE A 99 1.29 -6.98 -3.76
N PHE A 100 1.24 -6.17 -4.82
CA PHE A 100 2.28 -6.11 -5.87
C PHE A 100 3.66 -5.78 -5.28
N ALA A 101 3.73 -4.81 -4.37
CA ALA A 101 4.96 -4.38 -3.71
C ALA A 101 5.51 -5.40 -2.68
N THR A 102 4.84 -6.55 -2.51
CA THR A 102 5.24 -7.61 -1.57
C THR A 102 5.46 -7.10 -0.14
N TRP A 103 4.58 -6.22 0.32
CA TRP A 103 4.56 -5.65 1.67
C TRP A 103 5.82 -4.83 2.03
N LYS A 104 6.64 -4.44 1.04
CA LYS A 104 7.89 -3.70 1.22
C LYS A 104 7.69 -2.22 0.86
N PRO A 105 7.92 -1.26 1.78
CA PRO A 105 7.67 0.17 1.52
C PRO A 105 8.46 0.76 0.34
N LEU A 106 9.69 0.33 0.10
CA LEU A 106 10.48 0.81 -1.05
C LEU A 106 9.91 0.31 -2.39
N ASN A 107 9.41 -0.93 -2.42
CA ASN A 107 8.81 -1.47 -3.64
C ASN A 107 7.52 -0.74 -4.00
N THR A 108 6.82 -0.18 -3.00
CA THR A 108 5.61 0.62 -3.21
C THR A 108 5.90 1.86 -4.05
N ILE A 109 7.09 2.47 -3.91
CA ILE A 109 7.48 3.65 -4.71
C ILE A 109 7.56 3.25 -6.19
N TRP A 110 8.30 2.21 -6.53
CA TRP A 110 8.41 1.74 -7.92
C TRP A 110 7.07 1.21 -8.46
N GLY A 111 6.35 0.48 -7.62
CA GLY A 111 5.02 -0.03 -7.96
C GLY A 111 4.03 1.08 -8.27
N SER A 112 4.06 2.20 -7.52
CA SER A 112 3.16 3.32 -7.76
C SER A 112 3.41 4.01 -9.11
N TYR A 113 4.66 4.14 -9.54
CA TYR A 113 4.99 4.64 -10.88
C TYR A 113 4.52 3.68 -11.98
N LEU A 114 4.75 2.37 -11.80
CA LEU A 114 4.27 1.37 -12.75
C LEU A 114 2.74 1.37 -12.85
N PHE A 115 2.05 1.38 -11.70
CA PHE A 115 0.58 1.39 -11.67
C PHE A 115 0.01 2.68 -12.26
N GLY A 116 0.65 3.82 -11.97
CA GLY A 116 0.29 5.10 -12.58
C GLY A 116 0.42 5.04 -14.11
N LEU A 117 1.51 4.49 -14.63
CA LEU A 117 1.73 4.32 -16.06
C LEU A 117 0.66 3.39 -16.67
N LEU A 118 0.40 2.23 -16.06
CA LEU A 118 -0.61 1.28 -16.55
C LEU A 118 -2.02 1.88 -16.52
N PHE A 119 -2.36 2.61 -15.45
CA PHE A 119 -3.66 3.21 -15.26
C PHE A 119 -3.95 4.33 -16.26
N TRP A 120 -2.91 5.11 -16.65
CA TRP A 120 -3.05 6.22 -17.59
C TRP A 120 -2.73 5.87 -19.04
N MET A 121 -2.25 4.64 -19.31
CA MET A 121 -1.79 4.21 -20.64
C MET A 121 -2.87 4.35 -21.71
N TYR A 122 -4.15 4.14 -21.36
CA TYR A 122 -5.25 4.22 -22.33
C TYR A 122 -5.44 5.62 -22.91
N PHE A 123 -5.00 6.68 -22.24
CA PHE A 123 -5.06 8.04 -22.78
C PHE A 123 -4.13 8.28 -23.97
N TYR A 124 -3.06 7.50 -24.06
CA TYR A 124 -2.05 7.65 -25.10
C TYR A 124 -2.36 6.85 -26.37
N ILE A 125 -3.38 6.00 -26.35
CA ILE A 125 -3.76 5.16 -27.48
C ILE A 125 -4.96 5.80 -28.20
N PRO A 126 -4.77 6.39 -29.41
CA PRO A 126 -5.85 6.99 -30.15
C PRO A 126 -6.84 5.93 -30.68
N GLY A 127 -8.12 6.25 -30.75
CA GLY A 127 -9.14 5.39 -31.35
C GLY A 127 -9.72 4.30 -30.44
N LEU A 128 -9.47 4.33 -29.14
CA LEU A 128 -10.07 3.39 -28.20
C LEU A 128 -11.54 3.69 -27.95
N ASN A 129 -12.39 2.68 -28.12
CA ASN A 129 -13.78 2.72 -27.70
C ASN A 129 -13.89 2.75 -26.17
N ARG A 130 -15.01 3.26 -25.63
CA ARG A 130 -15.26 3.38 -24.20
C ARG A 130 -15.11 2.03 -23.47
N SER A 131 -15.59 0.94 -24.05
CA SER A 131 -15.44 -0.41 -23.50
C SER A 131 -13.97 -0.86 -23.42
N SER A 132 -13.17 -0.52 -24.43
CA SER A 132 -11.73 -0.83 -24.41
C SER A 132 -10.98 -0.04 -23.34
N GLN A 133 -11.37 1.21 -23.09
CA GLN A 133 -10.78 2.02 -22.01
C GLN A 133 -11.00 1.39 -20.63
N GLU A 134 -12.20 0.86 -20.37
CA GLU A 134 -12.47 0.17 -19.10
C GLU A 134 -11.62 -1.11 -18.94
N LEU A 135 -11.36 -1.85 -20.02
CA LEU A 135 -10.46 -2.99 -19.99
C LEU A 135 -9.01 -2.58 -19.64
N PHE A 136 -8.54 -1.46 -20.18
CA PHE A 136 -7.19 -0.95 -19.84
C PHE A 136 -7.06 -0.55 -18.37
N LYS A 137 -8.12 -0.01 -17.75
CA LYS A 137 -8.13 0.28 -16.31
C LYS A 137 -7.99 -0.97 -15.43
N MET A 138 -8.30 -2.16 -15.95
CA MET A 138 -8.11 -3.43 -15.24
C MET A 138 -6.65 -3.92 -15.26
N LEU A 139 -5.78 -3.37 -16.12
CA LEU A 139 -4.39 -3.84 -16.25
C LEU A 139 -3.60 -3.89 -14.94
N PRO A 140 -3.64 -2.88 -14.06
CA PRO A 140 -2.93 -2.97 -12.78
C PRO A 140 -3.35 -4.17 -11.93
N TYR A 141 -4.63 -4.51 -11.93
CA TYR A 141 -5.17 -5.65 -11.18
C TYR A 141 -4.72 -6.98 -11.80
N ILE A 142 -4.73 -7.08 -13.13
CA ILE A 142 -4.24 -8.26 -13.86
C ILE A 142 -2.76 -8.48 -13.57
N VAL A 143 -1.95 -7.40 -13.63
CA VAL A 143 -0.52 -7.46 -13.30
C VAL A 143 -0.32 -7.92 -11.85
N THR A 144 -1.13 -7.44 -10.91
CA THR A 144 -1.07 -7.88 -9.51
C THR A 144 -1.35 -9.38 -9.37
N LEU A 145 -2.37 -9.90 -10.06
CA LEU A 145 -2.69 -11.33 -10.05
C LEU A 145 -1.54 -12.17 -10.63
N VAL A 146 -0.95 -11.74 -11.74
CA VAL A 146 0.20 -12.42 -12.34
C VAL A 146 1.39 -12.45 -11.37
N VAL A 147 1.68 -11.32 -10.73
CA VAL A 147 2.75 -11.24 -9.72
C VAL A 147 2.47 -12.13 -8.53
N LEU A 148 1.24 -12.18 -8.03
CA LEU A 148 0.84 -13.10 -6.95
C LEU A 148 1.10 -14.56 -7.33
N VAL A 149 0.70 -14.98 -8.53
CA VAL A 149 0.93 -16.35 -9.01
C VAL A 149 2.44 -16.64 -9.06
N VAL A 150 3.23 -15.74 -9.63
CA VAL A 150 4.69 -15.90 -9.73
C VAL A 150 5.36 -15.98 -8.35
N ILE A 151 4.93 -15.15 -7.39
CA ILE A 151 5.43 -15.17 -6.01
C ILE A 151 5.05 -16.47 -5.31
N SER A 152 3.81 -16.93 -5.49
CA SER A 152 3.32 -18.18 -4.93
C SER A 152 4.11 -19.39 -5.44
N LEU A 153 4.40 -19.43 -6.74
CA LEU A 153 5.22 -20.48 -7.34
C LEU A 153 6.66 -20.49 -6.83
N ARG A 154 7.22 -19.31 -6.54
CA ARG A 154 8.60 -19.17 -6.04
C ARG A 154 8.77 -19.45 -4.55
N SER A 155 7.70 -19.50 -3.77
CA SER A 155 7.65 -19.85 -2.33
C SER A 155 8.71 -19.17 -1.43
N ARG A 156 9.18 -17.97 -1.77
CA ARG A 156 10.15 -17.23 -0.95
C ARG A 156 9.43 -16.57 0.23
N LYS A 157 9.77 -16.96 1.45
CA LYS A 157 9.19 -16.39 2.70
C LYS A 157 9.28 -14.87 2.78
N GLU A 158 10.32 -14.26 2.21
CA GLU A 158 10.54 -12.81 2.22
C GLU A 158 9.48 -12.00 1.45
N ASN A 159 8.74 -12.64 0.57
CA ASN A 159 7.75 -12.01 -0.31
C ASN A 159 6.30 -12.38 0.06
N GLN A 160 6.14 -13.14 1.15
CA GLN A 160 4.81 -13.50 1.66
C GLN A 160 4.27 -12.40 2.58
N PRO A 161 2.94 -12.27 2.70
CA PRO A 161 2.33 -11.40 3.70
C PRO A 161 2.74 -11.84 5.10
N PRO A 162 2.68 -10.95 6.10
CA PRO A 162 2.85 -11.33 7.49
C PRO A 162 1.91 -12.48 7.86
N ALA A 163 2.42 -13.52 8.53
CA ALA A 163 1.67 -14.75 8.78
C ALA A 163 0.38 -14.54 9.59
N SER A 164 0.36 -13.53 10.47
CA SER A 164 -0.81 -13.18 11.28
C SER A 164 -1.67 -12.07 10.68
N LEU A 165 -1.52 -11.76 9.38
CA LEU A 165 -2.32 -10.72 8.74
C LEU A 165 -3.81 -11.09 8.75
N GLY A 166 -4.64 -10.21 9.29
CA GLY A 166 -6.08 -10.43 9.38
C GLY A 166 -6.54 -11.37 10.49
N LEU A 167 -5.61 -12.01 11.21
CA LEU A 167 -5.97 -12.90 12.30
C LEU A 167 -6.15 -12.12 13.62
N PRO A 168 -7.24 -12.38 14.36
CA PRO A 168 -7.38 -11.86 15.71
C PRO A 168 -6.34 -12.49 16.64
N TYR A 169 -5.99 -11.78 17.69
CA TYR A 169 -5.10 -12.32 18.72
C TYR A 169 -5.76 -12.19 20.09
N PHE A 170 -5.98 -13.30 20.76
CA PHE A 170 -6.49 -13.38 22.12
C PHE A 170 -5.42 -13.99 23.00
N ARG A 171 -5.08 -13.31 24.09
CA ARG A 171 -4.04 -13.74 25.02
C ARG A 171 -4.43 -15.01 25.80
N GLU A 172 -5.73 -15.22 25.95
CA GLU A 172 -6.30 -16.32 26.75
C GLU A 172 -6.38 -17.66 25.98
N GLU A 173 -6.16 -17.66 24.67
CA GLU A 173 -6.22 -18.86 23.82
C GLU A 173 -4.84 -19.49 23.59
N ARG A 174 -3.94 -19.39 24.56
CA ARG A 174 -2.61 -20.02 24.50
C ARG A 174 -2.64 -21.49 24.83
#